data_0b1685a15bdad107ef24bbc3c7086016
#
_entry.id   0b1685a15bdad107ef24bbc3c7086016
#
_cell.length_a   1.000
_cell.length_b   1.000
_cell.length_c   1.000
_cell.angle_alpha   90.00
_cell.angle_beta   90.00
_cell.angle_gamma   90.00
#
_symmetry.space_group_name_H-M   'P 1'
#
loop_
_entity.id
_entity.type
_entity.pdbx_description
1 polymer ?
#
loop_
_entity_poly.entity_id
_entity_poly.type
_entity_poly.pdbx_seq_one_letter_code
_entity_poly.pdbx_strand_id
1 'polypeptide(L)'
;MIDPKSIEKLKNQIDIVSIIEQYIPVKKMGSSYKCVCPFHDDKNPSMSINQNKQMYHCFACKAGGDAVKFVMNYEKLTYPEAIEKIAQISNFSLEYTNDKIPTQKENKHILEKVNAFYRSEFYKNEAALRYIKSRGINDAMIEKFELGWAGDSKSTIRLLQNENIYPKEAVESGIVKQNEKGIYASFIERITFPIYSHTTRLVGFGGRTISDHPAKYVNSPQSAVFDKSKLLYGYHLARQSIFEKKQIIITEGYLDVIMLHYAGFTNAVAVLGTALTTSHLPLLKRDNISVILCFDGDGAGINAAIKSAHLLSINKIDTKVVIINNGADPSDMVFAGKIKELKELFGSGEDAVRFYIEKIMQKYDIRRSTQRENCFNEVKVYMDELGADLASSWVAEVAAKFNQTTQYVADRLGLKEKPKGGEVKFKREFRKKGKDEFDNAVMVDEAPNMMNKDPLEFSLYKTMLNNPNYRDIILSNTNSRYFIKHPDYLNAILYRYDADDEAKVREILFDDNIHEITDETTLQKAILNIQIAFYENEQRILRDSDKPNKIEILEKLLFIIKDLKTQLYKI
;
A
#
# COMPACT_ATOMS: atom_id res chain seq x y z
N MET A 1 -5.64 -16.48 3.03
CA MET A 1 -6.49 -15.51 3.77
C MET A 1 -6.74 -16.10 5.14
N ILE A 2 -6.89 -15.30 6.21
CA ILE A 2 -7.23 -15.86 7.53
C ILE A 2 -8.63 -16.48 7.45
N ASP A 3 -8.80 -17.70 7.97
CA ASP A 3 -10.08 -18.38 7.98
C ASP A 3 -11.10 -17.58 8.83
N PRO A 4 -12.27 -17.21 8.30
CA PRO A 4 -13.30 -16.49 9.05
C PRO A 4 -13.70 -17.18 10.36
N LYS A 5 -13.77 -18.51 10.38
CA LYS A 5 -14.07 -19.28 11.59
C LYS A 5 -12.96 -19.17 12.64
N SER A 6 -11.71 -19.07 12.19
CA SER A 6 -10.56 -18.85 13.08
C SER A 6 -10.58 -17.45 13.69
N ILE A 7 -11.00 -16.42 12.91
CA ILE A 7 -11.21 -15.06 13.42
C ILE A 7 -12.30 -15.03 14.46
N GLU A 8 -13.41 -15.72 14.22
CA GLU A 8 -14.52 -15.79 15.16
C GLU A 8 -14.11 -16.49 16.47
N LYS A 9 -13.39 -17.63 16.38
CA LYS A 9 -12.82 -18.31 17.55
C LYS A 9 -11.92 -17.37 18.35
N LEU A 10 -11.02 -16.65 17.68
CA LEU A 10 -10.14 -15.66 18.33
C LEU A 10 -10.96 -14.60 19.06
N LYS A 11 -11.94 -13.97 18.39
CA LYS A 11 -12.78 -12.92 18.97
C LYS A 11 -13.57 -13.41 20.21
N ASN A 12 -13.99 -14.66 20.21
CA ASN A 12 -14.70 -15.27 21.34
C ASN A 12 -13.79 -15.65 22.53
N GLN A 13 -12.47 -15.77 22.31
CA GLN A 13 -11.49 -16.13 23.34
C GLN A 13 -10.81 -14.92 23.99
N ILE A 14 -10.73 -13.80 23.29
CA ILE A 14 -10.03 -12.61 23.81
C ILE A 14 -10.91 -11.83 24.78
N ASP A 15 -10.26 -11.23 25.76
CA ASP A 15 -10.89 -10.23 26.63
C ASP A 15 -10.34 -8.84 26.29
N ILE A 16 -11.23 -7.91 25.96
CA ILE A 16 -10.87 -6.56 25.53
C ILE A 16 -10.04 -5.83 26.60
N VAL A 17 -10.30 -6.06 27.88
CA VAL A 17 -9.53 -5.44 28.98
C VAL A 17 -8.08 -5.89 28.90
N SER A 18 -7.88 -7.23 28.83
CA SER A 18 -6.54 -7.83 28.74
C SER A 18 -5.76 -7.38 27.51
N ILE A 19 -6.46 -7.18 26.37
CA ILE A 19 -5.81 -6.66 25.17
C ILE A 19 -5.41 -5.19 25.35
N ILE A 20 -6.29 -4.34 25.88
CA ILE A 20 -6.01 -2.90 26.04
C ILE A 20 -4.91 -2.67 27.10
N GLU A 21 -4.86 -3.50 28.15
CA GLU A 21 -3.82 -3.44 29.18
C GLU A 21 -2.40 -3.67 28.65
N GLN A 22 -2.24 -4.33 27.50
CA GLN A 22 -0.93 -4.46 26.84
C GLN A 22 -0.40 -3.13 26.26
N TYR A 23 -1.26 -2.13 26.15
CA TYR A 23 -0.95 -0.85 25.51
C TYR A 23 -0.98 0.34 26.48
N ILE A 24 -1.95 0.35 27.38
CA ILE A 24 -2.20 1.47 28.29
C ILE A 24 -2.70 0.96 29.66
N PRO A 25 -2.35 1.65 30.76
CA PRO A 25 -2.84 1.28 32.09
C PRO A 25 -4.36 1.43 32.19
N VAL A 26 -5.04 0.36 32.62
CA VAL A 26 -6.50 0.34 32.80
C VAL A 26 -6.82 0.25 34.30
N LYS A 27 -7.82 0.99 34.77
CA LYS A 27 -8.29 0.96 36.16
C LYS A 27 -9.73 0.49 36.24
N LYS A 28 -10.02 -0.47 37.11
CA LYS A 28 -11.39 -0.92 37.39
C LYS A 28 -12.12 0.15 38.19
N MET A 29 -13.32 0.53 37.75
CA MET A 29 -14.18 1.50 38.42
C MET A 29 -15.62 0.98 38.44
N GLY A 30 -16.02 0.36 39.55
CA GLY A 30 -17.32 -0.30 39.69
C GLY A 30 -17.46 -1.50 38.73
N SER A 31 -18.50 -1.50 37.91
CA SER A 31 -18.77 -2.55 36.91
C SER A 31 -18.09 -2.32 35.55
N SER A 32 -17.33 -1.24 35.38
CA SER A 32 -16.61 -0.90 34.14
C SER A 32 -15.13 -0.64 34.39
N TYR A 33 -14.36 -0.55 33.33
CA TYR A 33 -12.96 -0.17 33.38
C TYR A 33 -12.78 1.19 32.71
N LYS A 34 -11.82 2.00 33.20
CA LYS A 34 -11.50 3.31 32.64
C LYS A 34 -10.01 3.49 32.42
N CYS A 35 -9.66 4.25 31.40
CA CYS A 35 -8.28 4.64 31.08
C CYS A 35 -8.24 5.99 30.39
N VAL A 36 -7.04 6.59 30.33
CA VAL A 36 -6.77 7.77 29.52
C VAL A 36 -6.87 7.35 28.05
N CYS A 37 -7.58 8.14 27.25
CA CYS A 37 -7.77 7.80 25.84
C CYS A 37 -6.50 8.05 25.03
N PRO A 38 -5.99 7.06 24.29
CA PRO A 38 -4.76 7.22 23.48
C PRO A 38 -5.02 7.87 22.11
N PHE A 39 -6.28 8.21 21.79
CA PHE A 39 -6.67 8.67 20.46
C PHE A 39 -6.87 10.21 20.38
N HIS A 40 -6.66 10.93 21.47
CA HIS A 40 -6.63 12.39 21.53
C HIS A 40 -5.77 12.83 22.72
N ASP A 41 -5.39 14.09 22.79
CA ASP A 41 -4.67 14.64 23.95
C ASP A 41 -5.60 14.65 25.18
N ASP A 42 -5.40 13.67 26.05
CA ASP A 42 -6.25 13.39 27.21
C ASP A 42 -5.43 13.35 28.49
N LYS A 43 -5.88 14.07 29.50
CA LYS A 43 -5.26 14.10 30.85
C LYS A 43 -6.10 13.40 31.91
N ASN A 44 -7.35 13.04 31.58
CA ASN A 44 -8.32 12.42 32.49
C ASN A 44 -8.84 11.10 31.88
N PRO A 45 -9.20 10.11 32.70
CA PRO A 45 -9.74 8.84 32.20
C PRO A 45 -11.11 9.04 31.51
N SER A 46 -11.10 9.38 30.22
CA SER A 46 -12.29 9.64 29.39
C SER A 46 -12.77 8.43 28.61
N MET A 47 -11.94 7.39 28.49
CA MET A 47 -12.30 6.14 27.80
C MET A 47 -12.80 5.09 28.79
N SER A 48 -14.00 4.58 28.54
CA SER A 48 -14.63 3.50 29.29
C SER A 48 -14.59 2.19 28.51
N ILE A 49 -14.30 1.09 29.19
CA ILE A 49 -14.26 -0.26 28.62
C ILE A 49 -15.33 -1.09 29.33
N ASN A 50 -16.23 -1.66 28.54
CA ASN A 50 -17.25 -2.59 29.01
C ASN A 50 -16.83 -4.02 28.68
N GLN A 51 -16.35 -4.73 29.68
CA GLN A 51 -15.88 -6.10 29.54
C GLN A 51 -16.99 -7.08 29.10
N ASN A 52 -18.22 -6.91 29.62
CA ASN A 52 -19.33 -7.80 29.25
C ASN A 52 -19.75 -7.66 27.78
N LYS A 53 -19.68 -6.43 27.25
CA LYS A 53 -20.00 -6.15 25.84
C LYS A 53 -18.80 -6.26 24.92
N GLN A 54 -17.59 -6.49 25.46
CA GLN A 54 -16.33 -6.50 24.71
C GLN A 54 -16.14 -5.24 23.84
N MET A 55 -16.45 -4.06 24.40
CA MET A 55 -16.39 -2.79 23.69
C MET A 55 -15.76 -1.69 24.55
N TYR A 56 -15.06 -0.76 23.88
CA TYR A 56 -14.60 0.50 24.48
C TYR A 56 -15.31 1.70 23.85
N HIS A 57 -15.41 2.80 24.58
CA HIS A 57 -15.93 4.07 24.09
C HIS A 57 -15.29 5.24 24.85
N CYS A 58 -14.74 6.21 24.11
CA CYS A 58 -14.28 7.47 24.65
C CYS A 58 -15.40 8.52 24.61
N PHE A 59 -15.75 9.08 25.76
CA PHE A 59 -16.81 10.09 25.84
C PHE A 59 -16.38 11.46 25.31
N ALA A 60 -15.07 11.74 25.22
CA ALA A 60 -14.54 12.98 24.69
C ALA A 60 -14.43 12.95 23.15
N CYS A 61 -13.61 12.08 22.57
CA CYS A 61 -13.36 12.07 21.12
C CYS A 61 -14.28 11.11 20.33
N LYS A 62 -15.20 10.40 21.00
CA LYS A 62 -16.14 9.44 20.43
C LYS A 62 -15.49 8.19 19.79
N ALA A 63 -14.18 7.99 19.92
CA ALA A 63 -13.53 6.77 19.51
C ALA A 63 -14.14 5.57 20.26
N GLY A 64 -14.48 4.50 19.53
CA GLY A 64 -15.10 3.32 20.11
C GLY A 64 -15.03 2.11 19.18
N GLY A 65 -15.24 0.91 19.73
CA GLY A 65 -15.23 -0.35 19.02
C GLY A 65 -14.87 -1.55 19.88
N ASP A 66 -14.60 -2.68 19.24
CA ASP A 66 -14.10 -3.90 19.88
C ASP A 66 -12.56 -3.87 20.06
N ALA A 67 -12.00 -4.95 20.59
CA ALA A 67 -10.54 -5.09 20.77
C ALA A 67 -9.77 -4.96 19.45
N VAL A 68 -10.34 -5.47 18.34
CA VAL A 68 -9.71 -5.39 17.03
C VAL A 68 -9.64 -3.94 16.57
N LYS A 69 -10.74 -3.20 16.69
CA LYS A 69 -10.79 -1.77 16.33
C LYS A 69 -9.85 -0.93 17.20
N PHE A 70 -9.69 -1.28 18.48
CA PHE A 70 -8.71 -0.63 19.35
C PHE A 70 -7.29 -0.81 18.82
N VAL A 71 -6.88 -2.06 18.54
CA VAL A 71 -5.53 -2.37 18.03
C VAL A 71 -5.30 -1.76 16.66
N MET A 72 -6.30 -1.80 15.76
CA MET A 72 -6.26 -1.10 14.47
C MET A 72 -5.96 0.40 14.64
N ASN A 73 -6.69 1.05 15.54
CA ASN A 73 -6.56 2.49 15.75
C ASN A 73 -5.26 2.86 16.48
N TYR A 74 -4.83 2.06 17.44
CA TYR A 74 -3.63 2.32 18.25
C TYR A 74 -2.35 2.08 17.48
N GLU A 75 -2.22 0.90 16.86
CA GLU A 75 -1.05 0.52 16.09
C GLU A 75 -1.14 0.90 14.59
N LYS A 76 -2.26 1.51 14.15
CA LYS A 76 -2.51 1.89 12.75
C LYS A 76 -2.42 0.68 11.81
N LEU A 77 -3.04 -0.42 12.21
CA LEU A 77 -3.08 -1.67 11.48
C LEU A 77 -4.34 -1.78 10.63
N THR A 78 -4.27 -2.54 9.55
CA THR A 78 -5.47 -3.05 8.86
C THR A 78 -6.15 -4.13 9.70
N TYR A 79 -7.39 -4.47 9.35
CA TYR A 79 -8.13 -5.49 10.06
C TYR A 79 -7.42 -6.86 10.12
N PRO A 80 -6.87 -7.43 9.02
CA PRO A 80 -6.11 -8.67 9.10
C PRO A 80 -4.87 -8.58 9.97
N GLU A 81 -4.13 -7.45 9.89
CA GLU A 81 -2.94 -7.19 10.71
C GLU A 81 -3.28 -7.12 12.19
N ALA A 82 -4.39 -6.46 12.54
CA ALA A 82 -4.85 -6.38 13.92
C ALA A 82 -5.28 -7.76 14.46
N ILE A 83 -5.94 -8.58 13.64
CA ILE A 83 -6.27 -9.97 13.98
C ILE A 83 -5.00 -10.78 14.26
N GLU A 84 -3.99 -10.70 13.37
CA GLU A 84 -2.72 -11.37 13.56
C GLU A 84 -1.98 -10.89 14.81
N LYS A 85 -2.01 -9.59 15.07
CA LYS A 85 -1.39 -8.98 16.26
C LYS A 85 -2.07 -9.45 17.55
N ILE A 86 -3.41 -9.46 17.59
CA ILE A 86 -4.18 -9.94 18.73
C ILE A 86 -3.94 -11.43 18.94
N ALA A 87 -3.91 -12.22 17.88
CA ALA A 87 -3.60 -13.65 17.96
C ALA A 87 -2.21 -13.88 18.57
N GLN A 88 -1.22 -13.06 18.21
CA GLN A 88 0.11 -13.10 18.81
C GLN A 88 0.09 -12.73 20.30
N ILE A 89 -0.61 -11.66 20.68
CA ILE A 89 -0.75 -11.23 22.08
C ILE A 89 -1.45 -12.31 22.92
N SER A 90 -2.49 -12.94 22.36
CA SER A 90 -3.31 -13.96 23.03
C SER A 90 -2.74 -15.38 22.94
N ASN A 91 -1.57 -15.54 22.30
CA ASN A 91 -0.98 -16.85 21.99
C ASN A 91 -1.94 -17.80 21.25
N PHE A 92 -2.79 -17.24 20.36
CA PHE A 92 -3.78 -17.97 19.57
C PHE A 92 -3.20 -18.33 18.19
N SER A 93 -3.43 -19.56 17.74
CA SER A 93 -3.02 -20.03 16.42
C SER A 93 -4.12 -19.78 15.39
N LEU A 94 -3.89 -18.87 14.46
CA LEU A 94 -4.81 -18.61 13.34
C LEU A 94 -4.73 -19.71 12.28
N GLU A 95 -5.88 -20.12 11.79
CA GLU A 95 -6.03 -21.00 10.64
C GLU A 95 -6.19 -20.15 9.37
N TYR A 96 -5.70 -20.67 8.22
CA TYR A 96 -5.75 -19.96 6.94
C TYR A 96 -6.40 -20.84 5.87
N THR A 97 -7.23 -20.26 5.00
CA THR A 97 -8.08 -20.97 4.03
C THR A 97 -7.36 -21.57 2.81
N ASN A 98 -6.03 -21.45 2.70
CA ASN A 98 -5.28 -22.04 1.59
C ASN A 98 -4.24 -23.04 2.10
N ASP A 99 -4.35 -24.28 1.64
CA ASP A 99 -3.46 -25.43 1.93
C ASP A 99 -2.01 -25.30 1.45
N LYS A 100 -1.53 -24.08 1.18
CA LYS A 100 -0.16 -23.82 0.72
C LYS A 100 0.52 -22.70 1.52
N ILE A 101 0.45 -22.76 2.84
CA ILE A 101 1.39 -22.01 3.67
C ILE A 101 2.09 -23.03 4.57
N PRO A 102 3.22 -23.58 4.11
CA PRO A 102 4.07 -24.33 5.01
C PRO A 102 4.66 -23.39 6.06
N THR A 103 4.44 -23.68 7.33
CA THR A 103 5.44 -23.40 8.37
C THR A 103 5.86 -21.95 8.63
N GLN A 104 4.96 -20.95 8.53
CA GLN A 104 5.33 -19.57 8.91
C GLN A 104 5.80 -19.44 10.38
N LYS A 105 5.35 -20.31 11.31
CA LYS A 105 5.82 -20.29 12.70
C LYS A 105 7.28 -20.73 12.81
N GLU A 106 7.66 -21.83 12.15
CA GLU A 106 9.01 -22.38 12.20
C GLU A 106 10.01 -21.44 11.50
N ASN A 107 9.65 -20.91 10.34
CA ASN A 107 10.48 -19.91 9.63
C ASN A 107 10.71 -18.63 10.45
N LYS A 108 9.73 -18.21 11.24
CA LYS A 108 9.86 -17.05 12.14
C LYS A 108 10.92 -17.29 13.22
N HIS A 109 10.92 -18.48 13.83
CA HIS A 109 11.94 -18.81 14.84
C HIS A 109 13.33 -18.92 14.24
N ILE A 110 13.48 -19.44 13.04
CA ILE A 110 14.78 -19.56 12.36
C ILE A 110 15.38 -18.17 12.12
N LEU A 111 14.62 -17.25 11.55
CA LEU A 111 15.11 -15.90 11.25
C LEU A 111 15.47 -15.13 12.53
N GLU A 112 14.67 -15.24 13.58
CA GLU A 112 14.92 -14.58 14.86
C GLU A 112 16.19 -15.13 15.54
N LYS A 113 16.40 -16.45 15.53
CA LYS A 113 17.62 -17.09 16.06
C LYS A 113 18.87 -16.66 15.28
N VAL A 114 18.76 -16.64 13.94
CA VAL A 114 19.85 -16.20 13.08
C VAL A 114 20.15 -14.72 13.29
N ASN A 115 19.13 -13.87 13.44
CA ASN A 115 19.32 -12.45 13.74
C ASN A 115 20.05 -12.24 15.07
N ALA A 116 19.63 -12.93 16.12
CA ALA A 116 20.29 -12.87 17.43
C ALA A 116 21.76 -13.29 17.33
N PHE A 117 22.05 -14.36 16.59
CA PHE A 117 23.42 -14.83 16.34
C PHE A 117 24.23 -13.78 15.57
N TYR A 118 23.72 -13.26 14.44
CA TYR A 118 24.45 -12.27 13.64
C TYR A 118 24.72 -10.99 14.44
N ARG A 119 23.77 -10.54 15.28
CA ARG A 119 23.99 -9.40 16.20
C ARG A 119 25.11 -9.68 17.19
N SER A 120 25.16 -10.87 17.79
CA SER A 120 26.24 -11.24 18.70
C SER A 120 27.62 -11.28 18.01
N GLU A 121 27.68 -11.75 16.78
CA GLU A 121 28.92 -11.81 15.98
C GLU A 121 29.35 -10.41 15.50
N PHE A 122 28.43 -9.47 15.34
CA PHE A 122 28.73 -8.11 14.91
C PHE A 122 29.68 -7.40 15.90
N TYR A 123 29.39 -7.50 17.20
CA TYR A 123 30.22 -6.88 18.24
C TYR A 123 31.60 -7.54 18.44
N LYS A 124 31.77 -8.75 17.92
CA LYS A 124 33.05 -9.46 17.91
C LYS A 124 33.91 -9.11 16.69
N ASN A 125 33.29 -8.51 15.65
CA ASN A 125 33.99 -8.18 14.41
C ASN A 125 34.39 -6.70 14.36
N GLU A 126 35.65 -6.42 14.74
CA GLU A 126 36.17 -5.04 14.74
C GLU A 126 36.15 -4.38 13.35
N ALA A 127 36.32 -5.13 12.25
CA ALA A 127 36.32 -4.56 10.91
C ALA A 127 34.91 -4.07 10.53
N ALA A 128 33.86 -4.87 10.83
CA ALA A 128 32.47 -4.49 10.61
C ALA A 128 32.08 -3.27 11.47
N LEU A 129 32.49 -3.26 12.75
CA LEU A 129 32.25 -2.12 13.65
C LEU A 129 32.96 -0.85 13.16
N ARG A 130 34.25 -0.93 12.79
CA ARG A 130 34.99 0.22 12.23
C ARG A 130 34.33 0.73 10.96
N TYR A 131 33.88 -0.17 10.08
CA TYR A 131 33.21 0.21 8.85
C TYR A 131 31.92 0.98 9.14
N ILE A 132 31.04 0.48 10.00
CA ILE A 132 29.76 1.14 10.31
C ILE A 132 29.99 2.49 11.02
N LYS A 133 30.94 2.56 11.93
CA LYS A 133 31.31 3.83 12.61
C LYS A 133 31.92 4.84 11.65
N SER A 134 32.74 4.40 10.68
CA SER A 134 33.28 5.29 9.63
C SER A 134 32.20 5.85 8.70
N ARG A 135 31.01 5.23 8.63
CA ARG A 135 29.82 5.74 7.94
C ARG A 135 28.95 6.66 8.82
N GLY A 136 29.40 7.01 10.04
CA GLY A 136 28.71 7.91 10.95
C GLY A 136 27.62 7.27 11.80
N ILE A 137 27.45 5.95 11.75
CA ILE A 137 26.41 5.23 12.48
C ILE A 137 26.88 4.93 13.89
N ASN A 138 26.18 5.44 14.90
CA ASN A 138 26.48 5.25 16.32
C ASN A 138 25.86 3.96 16.89
N ASP A 139 26.22 3.62 18.12
CA ASP A 139 25.79 2.39 18.80
C ASP A 139 24.25 2.35 18.98
N ALA A 140 23.62 3.49 19.23
CA ALA A 140 22.15 3.56 19.36
C ALA A 140 21.43 3.18 18.05
N MET A 141 22.00 3.57 16.91
CA MET A 141 21.44 3.18 15.60
C MET A 141 21.77 1.72 15.25
N ILE A 142 22.94 1.21 15.62
CA ILE A 142 23.30 -0.20 15.48
C ILE A 142 22.25 -1.07 16.21
N GLU A 143 21.94 -0.74 17.45
CA GLU A 143 20.94 -1.46 18.25
C GLU A 143 19.52 -1.28 17.69
N LYS A 144 19.13 -0.05 17.38
CA LYS A 144 17.78 0.26 16.87
C LYS A 144 17.46 -0.48 15.57
N PHE A 145 18.44 -0.62 14.67
CA PHE A 145 18.31 -1.29 13.39
C PHE A 145 18.80 -2.74 13.42
N GLU A 146 19.23 -3.23 14.58
CA GLU A 146 19.64 -4.61 14.82
C GLU A 146 20.72 -5.10 13.85
N LEU A 147 21.74 -4.28 13.61
CA LEU A 147 22.82 -4.64 12.68
C LEU A 147 23.56 -5.89 13.16
N GLY A 148 23.85 -6.80 12.22
CA GLY A 148 24.53 -8.05 12.49
C GLY A 148 25.73 -8.29 11.57
N TRP A 149 26.49 -9.34 11.86
CA TRP A 149 27.57 -9.82 11.03
C TRP A 149 27.37 -11.30 10.68
N ALA A 150 27.16 -11.60 9.43
CA ALA A 150 27.24 -12.95 8.91
C ALA A 150 28.68 -13.27 8.58
N GLY A 151 29.33 -14.08 9.39
CA GLY A 151 30.70 -14.53 9.19
C GLY A 151 30.83 -15.53 8.05
N ASP A 152 31.66 -16.54 8.22
CA ASP A 152 31.79 -17.60 7.22
C ASP A 152 30.53 -18.50 7.14
N SER A 153 30.40 -19.25 6.04
CA SER A 153 29.26 -20.15 5.85
C SER A 153 29.17 -21.25 6.91
N LYS A 154 30.33 -21.69 7.45
CA LYS A 154 30.38 -22.78 8.43
C LYS A 154 29.77 -22.36 9.77
N SER A 155 29.99 -21.12 10.19
CA SER A 155 29.42 -20.58 11.44
C SER A 155 27.90 -20.55 11.41
N THR A 156 27.30 -20.09 10.31
CA THR A 156 25.84 -20.10 10.12
C THR A 156 25.30 -21.54 10.09
N ILE A 157 25.95 -22.47 9.36
CA ILE A 157 25.51 -23.88 9.29
C ILE A 157 25.62 -24.54 10.69
N ARG A 158 26.68 -24.25 11.45
CA ARG A 158 26.84 -24.76 12.83
C ARG A 158 25.73 -24.26 13.75
N LEU A 159 25.37 -22.99 13.64
CA LEU A 159 24.21 -22.46 14.37
C LEU A 159 22.94 -23.28 14.07
N LEU A 160 22.63 -23.47 12.78
CA LEU A 160 21.43 -24.21 12.38
C LEU A 160 21.43 -25.65 12.91
N GLN A 161 22.59 -26.33 12.91
CA GLN A 161 22.74 -27.66 13.47
C GLN A 161 22.53 -27.67 14.99
N ASN A 162 23.13 -26.73 15.72
CA ASN A 162 22.96 -26.61 17.18
C ASN A 162 21.53 -26.32 17.59
N GLU A 163 20.79 -25.59 16.76
CA GLU A 163 19.36 -25.26 16.96
C GLU A 163 18.41 -26.33 16.45
N ASN A 164 18.93 -27.48 15.96
CA ASN A 164 18.17 -28.58 15.36
C ASN A 164 17.29 -28.14 14.19
N ILE A 165 17.73 -27.17 13.39
CA ILE A 165 17.04 -26.67 12.21
C ILE A 165 17.43 -27.55 11.00
N TYR A 166 16.43 -28.15 10.35
CA TYR A 166 16.66 -29.02 9.22
C TYR A 166 17.08 -28.21 7.97
N PRO A 167 17.94 -28.81 7.10
CA PRO A 167 18.40 -28.14 5.87
C PRO A 167 17.25 -27.59 5.00
N LYS A 168 16.16 -28.32 4.88
CA LYS A 168 15.00 -27.91 4.09
C LYS A 168 14.36 -26.62 4.65
N GLU A 169 14.15 -26.54 5.95
CA GLU A 169 13.60 -25.35 6.62
C GLU A 169 14.54 -24.14 6.48
N ALA A 170 15.85 -24.37 6.59
CA ALA A 170 16.85 -23.34 6.42
C ALA A 170 16.90 -22.80 4.97
N VAL A 171 16.68 -23.63 3.96
CA VAL A 171 16.55 -23.22 2.55
C VAL A 171 15.25 -22.45 2.34
N GLU A 172 14.14 -22.94 2.86
CA GLU A 172 12.82 -22.29 2.77
C GLU A 172 12.81 -20.90 3.44
N SER A 173 13.55 -20.74 4.55
CA SER A 173 13.74 -19.44 5.21
C SER A 173 14.67 -18.48 4.47
N GLY A 174 15.39 -18.97 3.45
CA GLY A 174 16.35 -18.18 2.68
C GLY A 174 17.68 -17.90 3.38
N ILE A 175 17.95 -18.51 4.53
CA ILE A 175 19.21 -18.36 5.27
C ILE A 175 20.35 -19.13 4.61
N VAL A 176 20.05 -20.26 4.02
CA VAL A 176 21.01 -21.03 3.24
C VAL A 176 20.48 -21.25 1.81
N LYS A 177 21.42 -21.54 0.92
CA LYS A 177 21.18 -21.98 -0.46
C LYS A 177 21.72 -23.38 -0.63
N GLN A 178 21.22 -24.09 -1.64
CA GLN A 178 21.67 -25.43 -1.98
C GLN A 178 22.23 -25.46 -3.40
N ASN A 179 23.35 -26.13 -3.58
CA ASN A 179 23.92 -26.48 -4.89
C ASN A 179 24.37 -27.94 -4.89
N GLU A 180 25.02 -28.37 -5.96
CA GLU A 180 25.54 -29.76 -6.11
C GLU A 180 26.51 -30.16 -5.00
N LYS A 181 27.24 -29.21 -4.38
CA LYS A 181 28.20 -29.46 -3.32
C LYS A 181 27.58 -29.45 -1.91
N GLY A 182 26.27 -29.16 -1.79
CA GLY A 182 25.54 -29.11 -0.53
C GLY A 182 24.96 -27.74 -0.21
N ILE A 183 24.64 -27.51 1.07
CA ILE A 183 24.11 -26.24 1.57
C ILE A 183 25.22 -25.26 1.94
N TYR A 184 24.99 -23.97 1.70
CA TYR A 184 25.87 -22.88 2.09
C TYR A 184 25.07 -21.64 2.51
N ALA A 185 25.64 -20.78 3.37
CA ALA A 185 24.96 -19.59 3.87
C ALA A 185 24.65 -18.59 2.74
N SER A 186 23.49 -17.99 2.78
CA SER A 186 23.09 -16.93 1.84
C SER A 186 23.88 -15.64 2.03
N PHE A 187 24.36 -15.41 3.25
CA PHE A 187 25.18 -14.26 3.63
C PHE A 187 26.52 -14.76 4.14
N ILE A 188 27.61 -14.32 3.54
CA ILE A 188 28.98 -14.67 3.91
C ILE A 188 29.82 -13.39 3.96
N GLU A 189 30.48 -13.16 5.07
CA GLU A 189 31.32 -11.97 5.32
C GLU A 189 30.61 -10.66 4.99
N ARG A 190 29.38 -10.51 5.56
CA ARG A 190 28.51 -9.35 5.31
C ARG A 190 27.95 -8.79 6.60
N ILE A 191 27.89 -7.46 6.65
CA ILE A 191 27.02 -6.78 7.60
C ILE A 191 25.58 -7.06 7.20
N THR A 192 24.76 -7.51 8.14
CA THR A 192 23.36 -7.85 7.90
C THR A 192 22.41 -6.77 8.42
N PHE A 193 21.36 -6.53 7.66
CA PHE A 193 20.29 -5.59 7.93
C PHE A 193 18.98 -6.40 7.97
N PRO A 194 18.38 -6.63 9.15
CA PRO A 194 17.16 -7.40 9.24
C PRO A 194 16.01 -6.65 8.57
N ILE A 195 15.23 -7.37 7.76
CA ILE A 195 14.10 -6.82 7.00
C ILE A 195 12.82 -7.34 7.62
N TYR A 196 11.98 -6.41 8.06
CA TYR A 196 10.70 -6.68 8.68
C TYR A 196 9.55 -6.40 7.71
N SER A 197 8.51 -7.22 7.77
CA SER A 197 7.25 -6.92 7.10
C SER A 197 6.56 -5.70 7.74
N HIS A 198 5.53 -5.20 7.08
CA HIS A 198 4.68 -4.14 7.64
C HIS A 198 3.95 -4.57 8.94
N THR A 199 3.84 -5.88 9.21
CA THR A 199 3.31 -6.45 10.47
C THR A 199 4.38 -6.72 11.52
N THR A 200 5.57 -6.12 11.40
CA THR A 200 6.69 -6.27 12.34
C THR A 200 7.24 -7.70 12.47
N ARG A 201 7.05 -8.56 11.48
CA ARG A 201 7.66 -9.89 11.43
C ARG A 201 9.00 -9.82 10.71
N LEU A 202 10.03 -10.43 11.25
CA LEU A 202 11.29 -10.60 10.54
C LEU A 202 11.06 -11.57 9.36
N VAL A 203 11.38 -11.12 8.14
CA VAL A 203 11.11 -11.88 6.92
C VAL A 203 12.37 -12.20 6.11
N GLY A 204 13.50 -11.58 6.44
CA GLY A 204 14.78 -11.82 5.77
C GLY A 204 15.81 -10.78 6.13
N PHE A 205 16.86 -10.72 5.34
CA PHE A 205 17.99 -9.82 5.56
C PHE A 205 18.46 -9.17 4.25
N GLY A 206 18.99 -7.96 4.37
CA GLY A 206 19.97 -7.41 3.45
C GLY A 206 21.38 -7.72 3.95
N GLY A 207 22.34 -7.81 3.05
CA GLY A 207 23.73 -8.05 3.41
C GLY A 207 24.70 -7.19 2.61
N ARG A 208 25.55 -6.40 3.28
CA ARG A 208 26.58 -5.57 2.65
C ARG A 208 27.96 -6.17 2.91
N THR A 209 28.73 -6.39 1.83
CA THR A 209 30.15 -6.74 1.98
C THR A 209 30.97 -5.51 2.40
N ILE A 210 32.02 -5.74 3.17
CA ILE A 210 33.07 -4.76 3.50
C ILE A 210 34.36 -5.02 2.73
N SER A 211 34.37 -6.03 1.86
CA SER A 211 35.48 -6.36 0.94
C SER A 211 35.15 -5.90 -0.50
N ASP A 212 36.11 -6.07 -1.42
CA ASP A 212 35.98 -5.72 -2.84
C ASP A 212 35.13 -6.71 -3.65
N HIS A 213 34.19 -7.39 -3.02
CA HIS A 213 33.31 -8.33 -3.71
C HIS A 213 32.36 -7.58 -4.68
N PRO A 214 32.22 -8.05 -5.96
CA PRO A 214 31.43 -7.35 -6.99
C PRO A 214 29.96 -7.08 -6.59
N ALA A 215 29.33 -8.04 -5.93
CA ALA A 215 28.00 -7.85 -5.37
C ALA A 215 28.08 -7.12 -4.01
N LYS A 216 28.11 -5.79 -4.06
CA LYS A 216 28.20 -4.93 -2.87
C LYS A 216 27.07 -5.19 -1.88
N TYR A 217 25.84 -5.31 -2.37
CA TYR A 217 24.65 -5.65 -1.61
C TYR A 217 23.99 -6.92 -2.13
N VAL A 218 23.46 -7.72 -1.24
CA VAL A 218 22.58 -8.88 -1.56
C VAL A 218 21.40 -8.88 -0.59
N ASN A 219 20.28 -9.38 -1.06
CA ASN A 219 19.07 -9.56 -0.24
C ASN A 219 18.75 -11.06 -0.11
N SER A 220 17.94 -11.41 0.90
CA SER A 220 17.34 -12.73 0.99
C SER A 220 16.70 -13.12 -0.34
N PRO A 221 16.77 -14.39 -0.73
CA PRO A 221 16.12 -14.88 -1.94
C PRO A 221 14.60 -14.74 -1.81
N GLN A 222 13.91 -14.63 -2.96
CA GLN A 222 12.46 -14.67 -3.02
C GLN A 222 11.94 -15.95 -2.36
N SER A 223 11.00 -15.84 -1.46
CA SER A 223 10.42 -16.95 -0.72
C SER A 223 8.94 -16.67 -0.39
N ALA A 224 8.27 -17.61 0.25
CA ALA A 224 6.89 -17.41 0.70
C ALA A 224 6.74 -16.24 1.70
N VAL A 225 7.81 -15.94 2.46
CA VAL A 225 7.82 -14.89 3.48
C VAL A 225 8.57 -13.63 3.06
N PHE A 226 9.45 -13.71 2.06
CA PHE A 226 10.25 -12.58 1.57
C PHE A 226 9.91 -12.23 0.13
N ASP A 227 9.21 -11.14 -0.06
CA ASP A 227 8.89 -10.56 -1.37
C ASP A 227 9.33 -9.10 -1.40
N LYS A 228 10.51 -8.84 -1.98
CA LYS A 228 11.08 -7.49 -2.06
C LYS A 228 10.20 -6.46 -2.77
N SER A 229 9.25 -6.92 -3.61
CA SER A 229 8.32 -6.03 -4.30
C SER A 229 7.22 -5.47 -3.39
N LYS A 230 7.08 -5.99 -2.16
CA LYS A 230 6.08 -5.60 -1.17
C LYS A 230 6.68 -5.01 0.11
N LEU A 231 8.00 -5.01 0.23
CA LEU A 231 8.71 -4.68 1.44
C LEU A 231 9.46 -3.34 1.30
N LEU A 232 9.39 -2.53 2.35
CA LEU A 232 10.19 -1.31 2.50
C LEU A 232 11.05 -1.47 3.76
N TYR A 233 12.36 -1.35 3.62
CA TYR A 233 13.28 -1.41 4.75
C TYR A 233 13.02 -0.28 5.74
N GLY A 234 13.04 -0.61 7.02
CA GLY A 234 12.80 0.36 8.09
C GLY A 234 11.32 0.74 8.30
N TYR A 235 10.38 0.26 7.47
CA TYR A 235 8.96 0.64 7.56
C TYR A 235 8.36 0.36 8.94
N HIS A 236 8.70 -0.76 9.59
CA HIS A 236 8.23 -1.11 10.94
C HIS A 236 8.64 -0.07 12.00
N LEU A 237 9.83 0.56 11.86
CA LEU A 237 10.31 1.64 12.72
C LEU A 237 9.73 3.01 12.34
N ALA A 238 9.48 3.22 11.06
CA ALA A 238 9.03 4.49 10.51
C ALA A 238 7.51 4.71 10.63
N ARG A 239 6.73 3.63 10.76
CA ARG A 239 5.27 3.64 10.63
C ARG A 239 4.56 4.68 11.50
N GLN A 240 4.93 4.78 12.78
CA GLN A 240 4.36 5.77 13.69
C GLN A 240 4.62 7.20 13.20
N SER A 241 5.87 7.50 12.83
CA SER A 241 6.26 8.83 12.33
C SER A 241 5.63 9.16 10.95
N ILE A 242 5.48 8.17 10.07
CA ILE A 242 4.77 8.33 8.80
C ILE A 242 3.32 8.75 9.06
N PHE A 243 2.65 8.08 9.99
CA PHE A 243 1.27 8.39 10.33
C PHE A 243 1.12 9.78 10.94
N GLU A 244 2.00 10.15 11.90
CA GLU A 244 1.97 11.46 12.57
C GLU A 244 2.27 12.61 11.61
N LYS A 245 3.28 12.44 10.73
CA LYS A 245 3.69 13.47 9.76
C LYS A 245 2.86 13.48 8.49
N LYS A 246 2.03 12.47 8.25
CA LYS A 246 1.35 12.24 6.96
C LYS A 246 2.30 12.28 5.77
N GLN A 247 3.52 11.81 5.98
CA GLN A 247 4.58 11.86 5.00
C GLN A 247 5.53 10.67 5.15
N ILE A 248 5.97 10.12 4.02
CA ILE A 248 6.99 9.08 3.94
C ILE A 248 8.14 9.55 3.06
N ILE A 249 9.37 9.30 3.48
CA ILE A 249 10.58 9.55 2.69
C ILE A 249 11.09 8.19 2.21
N ILE A 250 11.24 8.01 0.90
CA ILE A 250 11.67 6.75 0.28
C ILE A 250 13.03 6.95 -0.36
N THR A 251 14.00 6.16 0.08
CA THR A 251 15.39 6.15 -0.42
C THR A 251 15.73 4.80 -1.06
N GLU A 252 16.98 4.63 -1.52
CA GLU A 252 17.44 3.39 -2.15
C GLU A 252 18.13 2.43 -1.18
N GLY A 253 18.85 2.97 -0.19
CA GLY A 253 19.81 2.20 0.60
C GLY A 253 19.47 2.03 2.07
N TYR A 254 20.00 0.96 2.65
CA TYR A 254 19.87 0.67 4.09
C TYR A 254 20.52 1.76 4.94
N LEU A 255 21.71 2.21 4.54
CA LEU A 255 22.48 3.21 5.29
C LEU A 255 21.80 4.58 5.26
N ASP A 256 21.13 4.92 4.14
CA ASP A 256 20.39 6.18 4.04
C ASP A 256 19.27 6.24 5.07
N VAL A 257 18.49 5.16 5.19
CA VAL A 257 17.43 5.08 6.20
C VAL A 257 17.99 5.24 7.59
N ILE A 258 19.07 4.53 7.93
CA ILE A 258 19.69 4.58 9.26
C ILE A 258 20.17 6.00 9.57
N MET A 259 20.86 6.65 8.62
CA MET A 259 21.39 8.00 8.81
C MET A 259 20.28 9.05 8.82
N LEU A 260 19.24 8.90 8.01
CA LEU A 260 18.05 9.76 8.07
C LEU A 260 17.35 9.65 9.42
N HIS A 261 17.16 8.43 9.96
CA HIS A 261 16.62 8.26 11.31
C HIS A 261 17.51 8.88 12.38
N TYR A 262 18.84 8.77 12.25
CA TYR A 262 19.79 9.46 13.13
C TYR A 262 19.62 10.98 13.08
N ALA A 263 19.39 11.55 11.90
CA ALA A 263 19.14 12.98 11.71
C ALA A 263 17.71 13.45 12.10
N GLY A 264 16.84 12.56 12.59
CA GLY A 264 15.48 12.89 13.04
C GLY A 264 14.40 12.73 11.95
N PHE A 265 14.74 12.28 10.75
CA PHE A 265 13.78 11.93 9.69
C PHE A 265 13.28 10.48 9.88
N THR A 266 12.59 10.26 11.00
CA THR A 266 12.14 8.92 11.43
C THR A 266 11.01 8.32 10.59
N ASN A 267 10.51 9.04 9.60
CA ASN A 267 9.58 8.58 8.56
C ASN A 267 10.28 8.11 7.27
N ALA A 268 11.60 7.90 7.30
CA ALA A 268 12.37 7.41 6.18
C ALA A 268 12.35 5.87 6.08
N VAL A 269 12.27 5.38 4.84
CA VAL A 269 12.30 3.95 4.49
C VAL A 269 13.09 3.76 3.19
N ALA A 270 13.49 2.54 2.84
CA ALA A 270 14.12 2.27 1.55
C ALA A 270 13.44 1.15 0.77
N VAL A 271 13.52 1.24 -0.55
CA VAL A 271 13.27 0.11 -1.45
C VAL A 271 14.40 -0.92 -1.37
N LEU A 272 14.14 -2.16 -1.78
CA LEU A 272 15.09 -3.26 -1.66
C LEU A 272 15.85 -3.56 -2.96
N GLY A 273 16.53 -2.53 -3.51
CA GLY A 273 17.29 -2.66 -4.76
C GLY A 273 16.41 -2.77 -6.01
N THR A 274 15.23 -2.16 -5.98
CA THR A 274 14.29 -2.08 -7.11
C THR A 274 13.53 -0.75 -7.02
N ALA A 275 13.01 -0.24 -8.14
CA ALA A 275 12.03 0.85 -8.08
C ALA A 275 10.76 0.43 -7.32
N LEU A 276 9.93 1.38 -6.93
CA LEU A 276 8.59 1.10 -6.40
C LEU A 276 7.77 0.28 -7.39
N THR A 277 6.93 -0.59 -6.87
CA THR A 277 6.02 -1.44 -7.63
C THR A 277 4.58 -1.19 -7.22
N THR A 278 3.63 -1.70 -8.00
CA THR A 278 2.19 -1.65 -7.65
C THR A 278 1.89 -2.33 -6.31
N SER A 279 2.71 -3.30 -5.90
CA SER A 279 2.56 -4.00 -4.63
C SER A 279 2.92 -3.14 -3.39
N HIS A 280 3.62 -2.02 -3.57
CA HIS A 280 3.87 -1.05 -2.50
C HIS A 280 2.72 -0.04 -2.32
N LEU A 281 1.84 0.12 -3.34
CA LEU A 281 0.76 1.11 -3.30
C LEU A 281 -0.17 0.99 -2.08
N PRO A 282 -0.52 -0.22 -1.58
CA PRO A 282 -1.35 -0.34 -0.38
C PRO A 282 -0.74 0.30 0.88
N LEU A 283 0.59 0.40 0.96
CA LEU A 283 1.27 1.08 2.06
C LEU A 283 1.27 2.60 1.92
N LEU A 284 1.19 3.12 0.67
CA LEU A 284 1.35 4.53 0.33
C LEU A 284 0.02 5.27 0.14
N LYS A 285 -1.06 4.55 -0.20
CA LYS A 285 -2.40 5.13 -0.40
C LYS A 285 -3.17 5.37 0.91
N ARG A 286 -2.61 4.97 2.05
CA ARG A 286 -3.26 5.12 3.35
C ARG A 286 -3.22 6.57 3.82
N ASP A 287 -4.29 7.03 4.43
CA ASP A 287 -4.36 8.27 5.23
C ASP A 287 -3.89 9.56 4.54
N ASN A 288 -3.98 9.65 3.21
CA ASN A 288 -3.48 10.81 2.43
C ASN A 288 -2.00 11.11 2.71
N ILE A 289 -1.16 10.08 2.75
CA ILE A 289 0.28 10.22 2.98
C ILE A 289 0.92 10.82 1.72
N SER A 290 1.68 11.90 1.89
CA SER A 290 2.56 12.42 0.85
C SER A 290 3.88 11.65 0.80
N VAL A 291 4.44 11.51 -0.40
CA VAL A 291 5.68 10.78 -0.63
C VAL A 291 6.80 11.75 -1.03
N ILE A 292 7.97 11.60 -0.42
CA ILE A 292 9.22 12.19 -0.91
C ILE A 292 10.08 11.05 -1.45
N LEU A 293 10.32 11.04 -2.76
CA LEU A 293 11.32 10.16 -3.38
C LEU A 293 12.67 10.85 -3.30
N CYS A 294 13.61 10.27 -2.57
CA CYS A 294 14.97 10.77 -2.46
C CYS A 294 15.95 9.69 -2.92
N PHE A 295 16.27 9.73 -4.21
CA PHE A 295 17.10 8.73 -4.87
C PHE A 295 18.44 9.33 -5.30
N ASP A 296 19.41 8.45 -5.52
CA ASP A 296 20.76 8.83 -5.91
C ASP A 296 20.77 9.53 -7.28
N GLY A 297 21.68 10.47 -7.48
CA GLY A 297 21.83 11.20 -8.73
C GLY A 297 22.54 10.43 -9.84
N ASP A 298 22.79 9.12 -9.66
CA ASP A 298 23.37 8.27 -10.69
C ASP A 298 22.31 7.77 -11.70
N GLY A 299 22.75 7.13 -12.79
CA GLY A 299 21.84 6.68 -13.83
C GLY A 299 20.82 5.63 -13.38
N ALA A 300 21.16 4.81 -12.39
CA ALA A 300 20.28 3.78 -11.85
C ALA A 300 19.21 4.43 -10.95
N GLY A 301 19.62 5.33 -10.05
CA GLY A 301 18.75 6.06 -9.16
C GLY A 301 17.78 6.98 -9.91
N ILE A 302 18.26 7.72 -10.93
CA ILE A 302 17.39 8.54 -11.78
C ILE A 302 16.34 7.67 -12.49
N ASN A 303 16.71 6.50 -13.02
CA ASN A 303 15.75 5.59 -13.66
C ASN A 303 14.73 5.02 -12.65
N ALA A 304 15.15 4.73 -11.42
CA ALA A 304 14.27 4.30 -10.35
C ALA A 304 13.31 5.43 -9.94
N ALA A 305 13.80 6.68 -9.86
CA ALA A 305 12.99 7.87 -9.59
C ALA A 305 11.93 8.08 -10.68
N ILE A 306 12.30 7.98 -11.96
CA ILE A 306 11.37 8.12 -13.10
C ILE A 306 10.24 7.09 -13.01
N LYS A 307 10.57 5.81 -12.81
CA LYS A 307 9.57 4.75 -12.70
C LYS A 307 8.66 4.92 -11.48
N SER A 308 9.24 5.34 -10.35
CA SER A 308 8.49 5.55 -9.11
C SER A 308 7.60 6.78 -9.19
N ALA A 309 8.09 7.89 -9.76
CA ALA A 309 7.31 9.11 -9.99
C ALA A 309 6.11 8.85 -10.91
N HIS A 310 6.32 8.14 -12.03
CA HIS A 310 5.26 7.71 -12.92
C HIS A 310 4.20 6.87 -12.17
N LEU A 311 4.64 5.81 -11.47
CA LEU A 311 3.73 4.93 -10.74
C LEU A 311 2.88 5.69 -9.72
N LEU A 312 3.49 6.61 -8.96
CA LEU A 312 2.80 7.31 -7.88
C LEU A 312 1.85 8.38 -8.43
N SER A 313 2.26 9.13 -9.46
CA SER A 313 1.44 10.19 -10.06
C SER A 313 0.17 9.65 -10.73
N ILE A 314 0.28 8.56 -11.54
CA ILE A 314 -0.91 7.94 -12.15
C ILE A 314 -1.85 7.31 -11.11
N ASN A 315 -1.33 7.00 -9.91
CA ASN A 315 -2.13 6.53 -8.78
C ASN A 315 -2.58 7.66 -7.85
N LYS A 316 -2.41 8.93 -8.27
CA LYS A 316 -2.87 10.15 -7.57
C LYS A 316 -2.30 10.29 -6.15
N ILE A 317 -1.08 9.83 -5.94
CA ILE A 317 -0.36 9.97 -4.66
C ILE A 317 0.47 11.25 -4.73
N ASP A 318 0.23 12.18 -3.79
CA ASP A 318 1.01 13.41 -3.67
C ASP A 318 2.50 13.07 -3.48
N THR A 319 3.32 13.43 -4.46
CA THR A 319 4.71 12.98 -4.52
C THR A 319 5.65 14.07 -4.95
N LYS A 320 6.71 14.28 -4.18
CA LYS A 320 7.86 15.10 -4.52
C LYS A 320 9.07 14.23 -4.84
N VAL A 321 9.84 14.65 -5.83
CA VAL A 321 11.10 14.01 -6.22
C VAL A 321 12.25 14.91 -5.82
N VAL A 322 13.23 14.35 -5.13
CA VAL A 322 14.48 14.99 -4.73
C VAL A 322 15.63 14.16 -5.30
N ILE A 323 16.42 14.75 -6.15
CA ILE A 323 17.66 14.15 -6.65
C ILE A 323 18.82 14.89 -6.02
N ILE A 324 19.66 14.18 -5.27
CA ILE A 324 20.85 14.77 -4.68
C ILE A 324 21.95 14.81 -5.73
N ASN A 325 22.38 16.02 -6.08
CA ASN A 325 23.43 16.24 -7.09
C ASN A 325 24.82 15.90 -6.56
N ASN A 326 25.80 15.80 -7.47
CA ASN A 326 27.23 15.62 -7.19
C ASN A 326 27.61 14.25 -6.62
N GLY A 327 26.82 13.19 -6.87
CA GLY A 327 27.14 11.81 -6.44
C GLY A 327 27.09 11.58 -4.92
N ALA A 328 26.51 12.53 -4.18
CA ALA A 328 26.21 12.35 -2.76
C ALA A 328 24.88 11.61 -2.60
N ASP A 329 24.77 10.84 -1.52
CA ASP A 329 23.51 10.20 -1.07
C ASP A 329 23.01 10.88 0.22
N PRO A 330 21.78 10.58 0.67
CA PRO A 330 21.26 11.13 1.93
C PRO A 330 22.17 10.85 3.13
N SER A 331 22.82 9.69 3.18
CA SER A 331 23.71 9.33 4.28
C SER A 331 24.97 10.19 4.29
N ASP A 332 25.51 10.51 3.13
CA ASP A 332 26.68 11.40 3.00
C ASP A 332 26.36 12.84 3.44
N MET A 333 25.18 13.35 3.12
CA MET A 333 24.72 14.67 3.56
C MET A 333 24.58 14.73 5.10
N VAL A 334 23.99 13.72 5.70
CA VAL A 334 23.85 13.64 7.17
C VAL A 334 25.23 13.53 7.82
N PHE A 335 26.12 12.70 7.28
CA PHE A 335 27.49 12.54 7.78
C PHE A 335 28.29 13.85 7.71
N ALA A 336 28.09 14.63 6.65
CA ALA A 336 28.69 15.97 6.47
C ALA A 336 28.02 17.06 7.35
N GLY A 337 27.03 16.73 8.18
CA GLY A 337 26.32 17.70 9.03
C GLY A 337 25.35 18.62 8.29
N LYS A 338 25.02 18.34 7.01
CA LYS A 338 24.15 19.16 6.13
C LYS A 338 22.66 18.89 6.33
N ILE A 339 22.22 18.67 7.59
CA ILE A 339 20.83 18.30 7.89
C ILE A 339 19.84 19.41 7.52
N LYS A 340 20.23 20.68 7.68
CA LYS A 340 19.38 21.82 7.28
C LYS A 340 19.14 21.86 5.77
N GLU A 341 20.24 21.72 4.99
CA GLU A 341 20.17 21.66 3.53
C GLU A 341 19.28 20.51 3.05
N LEU A 342 19.42 19.33 3.66
CA LEU A 342 18.60 18.16 3.36
C LEU A 342 17.11 18.41 3.66
N LYS A 343 16.79 19.10 4.77
CA LYS A 343 15.43 19.50 5.11
C LYS A 343 14.83 20.47 4.10
N GLU A 344 15.62 21.41 3.62
CA GLU A 344 15.24 22.36 2.56
C GLU A 344 14.98 21.64 1.24
N LEU A 345 15.83 20.68 0.85
CA LEU A 345 15.64 19.84 -0.32
C LEU A 345 14.33 19.03 -0.25
N PHE A 346 14.02 18.44 0.89
CA PHE A 346 12.75 17.75 1.08
C PHE A 346 11.54 18.68 1.01
N GLY A 347 11.67 19.91 1.44
CA GLY A 347 10.63 20.94 1.32
C GLY A 347 10.41 21.41 -0.12
N SER A 348 11.49 21.59 -0.87
CA SER A 348 11.51 22.15 -2.23
C SER A 348 11.54 21.11 -3.35
N GLY A 349 11.37 19.82 -3.03
CA GLY A 349 11.35 18.73 -4.01
C GLY A 349 10.39 19.01 -5.17
N GLU A 350 10.76 18.58 -6.36
CA GLU A 350 9.99 18.75 -7.57
C GLU A 350 8.74 17.85 -7.57
N ASP A 351 7.59 18.38 -8.01
CA ASP A 351 6.38 17.56 -8.20
C ASP A 351 6.62 16.40 -9.18
N ALA A 352 6.12 15.22 -8.86
CA ALA A 352 6.36 14.00 -9.63
C ALA A 352 5.85 14.08 -11.07
N VAL A 353 4.73 14.80 -11.32
CA VAL A 353 4.17 14.99 -12.66
C VAL A 353 5.11 15.87 -13.48
N ARG A 354 5.57 16.98 -12.90
CA ARG A 354 6.55 17.87 -13.54
C ARG A 354 7.84 17.13 -13.87
N PHE A 355 8.40 16.47 -12.88
CA PHE A 355 9.62 15.68 -13.03
C PHE A 355 9.51 14.67 -14.17
N TYR A 356 8.40 13.93 -14.24
CA TYR A 356 8.22 12.91 -15.27
C TYR A 356 8.06 13.53 -16.66
N ILE A 357 7.29 14.63 -16.82
CA ILE A 357 7.18 15.37 -18.08
C ILE A 357 8.56 15.88 -18.53
N GLU A 358 9.37 16.42 -17.61
CA GLU A 358 10.72 16.89 -17.95
C GLU A 358 11.62 15.74 -18.42
N LYS A 359 11.50 14.56 -17.80
CA LYS A 359 12.25 13.37 -18.24
C LYS A 359 11.81 12.85 -19.59
N ILE A 360 10.51 12.95 -19.94
CA ILE A 360 10.06 12.71 -21.32
C ILE A 360 10.72 13.71 -22.28
N MET A 361 10.63 15.01 -21.98
CA MET A 361 11.15 16.06 -22.87
C MET A 361 12.66 15.97 -23.11
N GLN A 362 13.43 15.55 -22.09
CA GLN A 362 14.87 15.36 -22.21
C GLN A 362 15.30 14.30 -23.24
N LYS A 363 14.39 13.41 -23.68
CA LYS A 363 14.65 12.40 -24.71
C LYS A 363 14.63 12.97 -26.14
N TYR A 364 14.10 14.18 -26.34
CA TYR A 364 13.78 14.75 -27.65
C TYR A 364 14.43 16.12 -27.87
N ASP A 365 14.89 16.39 -29.10
CA ASP A 365 15.21 17.74 -29.52
C ASP A 365 13.93 18.43 -30.03
N ILE A 366 13.22 19.10 -29.12
CA ILE A 366 11.93 19.76 -29.43
C ILE A 366 12.02 20.90 -30.43
N ARG A 367 13.24 21.35 -30.85
CA ARG A 367 13.44 22.31 -31.92
C ARG A 367 13.15 21.69 -33.28
N ARG A 368 13.27 20.37 -33.42
CA ARG A 368 12.93 19.60 -34.61
C ARG A 368 11.45 19.24 -34.60
N SER A 369 10.72 19.62 -35.66
CA SER A 369 9.26 19.46 -35.73
C SER A 369 8.80 18.02 -35.47
N THR A 370 9.43 17.01 -36.09
CA THR A 370 9.07 15.59 -35.89
C THR A 370 9.36 15.13 -34.47
N GLN A 371 10.51 15.50 -33.89
CA GLN A 371 10.84 15.11 -32.51
C GLN A 371 9.95 15.81 -31.50
N ARG A 372 9.57 17.07 -31.75
CA ARG A 372 8.59 17.80 -30.95
C ARG A 372 7.22 17.11 -30.97
N GLU A 373 6.79 16.63 -32.13
CA GLU A 373 5.54 15.88 -32.27
C GLU A 373 5.59 14.56 -31.50
N ASN A 374 6.67 13.79 -31.62
CA ASN A 374 6.86 12.55 -30.87
C ASN A 374 6.90 12.80 -29.37
N CYS A 375 7.59 13.85 -28.92
CA CYS A 375 7.61 14.26 -27.52
C CYS A 375 6.20 14.59 -27.00
N PHE A 376 5.43 15.37 -27.79
CA PHE A 376 4.06 15.72 -27.42
C PHE A 376 3.17 14.48 -27.29
N ASN A 377 3.32 13.52 -28.20
CA ASN A 377 2.55 12.29 -28.18
C ASN A 377 2.89 11.43 -26.95
N GLU A 378 4.18 11.35 -26.54
CA GLU A 378 4.56 10.65 -25.30
C GLU A 378 4.00 11.37 -24.06
N VAL A 379 4.09 12.71 -24.01
CA VAL A 379 3.47 13.50 -22.93
C VAL A 379 1.96 13.31 -22.90
N LYS A 380 1.29 13.26 -24.07
CA LYS A 380 -0.15 13.00 -24.16
C LYS A 380 -0.52 11.64 -23.56
N VAL A 381 0.19 10.57 -23.89
CA VAL A 381 -0.05 9.25 -23.31
C VAL A 381 0.00 9.31 -21.78
N TYR A 382 1.02 9.96 -21.23
CA TYR A 382 1.12 10.14 -19.79
C TYR A 382 -0.01 10.99 -19.19
N MET A 383 -0.40 12.07 -19.84
CA MET A 383 -1.52 12.92 -19.39
C MET A 383 -2.86 12.15 -19.40
N ASP A 384 -3.04 11.27 -20.38
CA ASP A 384 -4.21 10.39 -20.45
C ASP A 384 -4.24 9.39 -19.27
N GLU A 385 -3.07 8.87 -18.84
CA GLU A 385 -2.94 8.00 -17.66
C GLU A 385 -3.23 8.72 -16.33
N LEU A 386 -2.93 10.02 -16.21
CA LEU A 386 -3.27 10.83 -15.03
C LEU A 386 -4.78 11.01 -14.85
N GLY A 387 -5.55 10.88 -15.93
CA GLY A 387 -6.99 11.17 -15.96
C GLY A 387 -7.30 12.66 -16.08
N ALA A 388 -8.46 12.99 -16.64
CA ALA A 388 -8.82 14.33 -17.10
C ALA A 388 -8.70 15.43 -16.02
N ASP A 389 -9.10 15.16 -14.79
CA ASP A 389 -9.09 16.15 -13.71
C ASP A 389 -7.66 16.56 -13.32
N LEU A 390 -6.76 15.59 -13.12
CA LEU A 390 -5.36 15.90 -12.78
C LEU A 390 -4.62 16.44 -13.98
N ALA A 391 -4.82 15.87 -15.17
CA ALA A 391 -4.22 16.35 -16.41
C ALA A 391 -4.58 17.81 -16.70
N SER A 392 -5.83 18.23 -16.47
CA SER A 392 -6.27 19.60 -16.70
C SER A 392 -5.49 20.64 -15.90
N SER A 393 -5.02 20.30 -14.70
CA SER A 393 -4.21 21.20 -13.86
C SER A 393 -2.80 21.44 -14.43
N TRP A 394 -2.31 20.54 -15.30
CA TRP A 394 -0.96 20.61 -15.90
C TRP A 394 -0.94 21.16 -17.33
N VAL A 395 -2.10 21.41 -17.95
CA VAL A 395 -2.19 21.92 -19.33
C VAL A 395 -1.39 23.20 -19.55
N ALA A 396 -1.48 24.16 -18.61
CA ALA A 396 -0.76 25.43 -18.71
C ALA A 396 0.77 25.24 -18.71
N GLU A 397 1.27 24.33 -17.89
CA GLU A 397 2.69 24.03 -17.82
C GLU A 397 3.20 23.31 -19.08
N VAL A 398 2.46 22.32 -19.57
CA VAL A 398 2.77 21.65 -20.84
C VAL A 398 2.75 22.65 -21.98
N ALA A 399 1.75 23.54 -22.05
CA ALA A 399 1.65 24.56 -23.05
C ALA A 399 2.88 25.51 -23.06
N ALA A 400 3.30 25.94 -21.86
CA ALA A 400 4.50 26.76 -21.72
C ALA A 400 5.76 26.03 -22.21
N LYS A 401 5.94 24.76 -21.84
CA LYS A 401 7.11 23.97 -22.26
C LYS A 401 7.19 23.74 -23.78
N PHE A 402 6.04 23.60 -24.45
CA PHE A 402 5.97 23.46 -25.92
C PHE A 402 5.84 24.79 -26.68
N ASN A 403 5.84 25.93 -25.99
CA ASN A 403 5.58 27.26 -26.55
C ASN A 403 4.31 27.31 -27.40
N GLN A 404 3.20 26.78 -26.81
CA GLN A 404 1.88 26.72 -27.41
C GLN A 404 0.84 27.39 -26.50
N THR A 405 -0.36 27.65 -27.02
CA THR A 405 -1.46 28.16 -26.21
C THR A 405 -2.06 27.02 -25.36
N THR A 406 -2.58 27.36 -24.18
CA THR A 406 -3.28 26.39 -23.31
C THR A 406 -4.46 25.75 -24.03
N GLN A 407 -5.21 26.51 -24.81
CA GLN A 407 -6.35 26.00 -25.61
C GLN A 407 -5.88 24.96 -26.64
N TYR A 408 -4.82 25.22 -27.38
CA TYR A 408 -4.27 24.27 -28.36
C TYR A 408 -3.86 22.94 -27.69
N VAL A 409 -3.21 23.04 -26.53
CA VAL A 409 -2.77 21.84 -25.79
C VAL A 409 -3.98 21.10 -25.21
N ALA A 410 -4.96 21.81 -24.63
CA ALA A 410 -6.19 21.22 -24.12
C ALA A 410 -6.97 20.47 -25.22
N ASP A 411 -7.11 21.07 -26.40
CA ASP A 411 -7.78 20.44 -27.53
C ASP A 411 -7.04 19.17 -28.01
N ARG A 412 -5.72 19.22 -28.09
CA ARG A 412 -4.90 18.06 -28.49
C ARG A 412 -4.92 16.92 -27.45
N LEU A 413 -5.04 17.26 -26.17
CA LEU A 413 -5.17 16.29 -25.08
C LEU A 413 -6.62 15.77 -24.95
N GLY A 414 -7.58 16.35 -25.72
CA GLY A 414 -8.99 15.96 -25.62
C GLY A 414 -9.67 16.44 -24.33
N LEU A 415 -9.06 17.40 -23.62
CA LEU A 415 -9.58 18.00 -22.39
C LEU A 415 -10.51 19.16 -22.77
N LYS A 416 -11.83 18.93 -22.77
CA LYS A 416 -12.79 20.01 -23.00
C LYS A 416 -12.76 20.98 -21.82
N GLU A 417 -12.62 22.29 -22.09
CA GLU A 417 -12.87 23.30 -21.06
C GLU A 417 -14.26 23.12 -20.50
N LYS A 418 -14.40 23.02 -19.16
CA LYS A 418 -15.68 23.27 -18.52
C LYS A 418 -16.07 24.72 -18.89
N PRO A 419 -17.27 24.99 -19.43
CA PRO A 419 -17.67 26.34 -19.76
C PRO A 419 -17.48 27.21 -18.54
N LYS A 420 -16.69 28.29 -18.66
CA LYS A 420 -16.53 29.30 -17.61
C LYS A 420 -17.95 29.72 -17.21
N GLY A 421 -18.32 29.40 -15.98
CA GLY A 421 -19.62 29.76 -15.43
C GLY A 421 -19.89 31.23 -15.66
N GLY A 422 -20.90 31.53 -16.46
CA GLY A 422 -21.35 32.88 -16.65
C GLY A 422 -21.70 33.48 -15.29
N GLU A 423 -21.28 34.74 -15.09
CA GLU A 423 -21.68 35.52 -13.93
C GLU A 423 -23.19 35.42 -13.74
N VAL A 424 -23.62 34.68 -12.73
CA VAL A 424 -25.02 34.70 -12.29
C VAL A 424 -25.22 36.05 -11.61
N LYS A 425 -25.71 37.03 -12.38
CA LYS A 425 -26.22 38.29 -11.81
C LYS A 425 -27.42 37.95 -10.94
N PHE A 426 -27.22 37.90 -9.66
CA PHE A 426 -28.30 37.87 -8.67
C PHE A 426 -29.14 39.16 -8.80
N LYS A 427 -30.27 39.09 -9.53
CA LYS A 427 -31.34 40.08 -9.37
C LYS A 427 -32.04 39.79 -8.05
N ARG A 428 -31.79 40.64 -7.06
CA ARG A 428 -32.62 40.76 -5.85
C ARG A 428 -33.97 41.34 -6.25
N GLU A 429 -34.99 40.52 -6.34
CA GLU A 429 -36.36 40.97 -6.23
C GLU A 429 -36.90 40.68 -4.82
N PHE A 430 -37.02 41.80 -4.06
CA PHE A 430 -37.78 41.79 -2.82
C PHE A 430 -39.26 41.69 -3.15
N ARG A 431 -39.94 40.64 -2.72
CA ARG A 431 -41.39 40.67 -2.49
C ARG A 431 -41.69 40.30 -1.04
N LYS A 432 -42.19 41.30 -0.30
CA LYS A 432 -42.82 41.17 1.02
C LYS A 432 -44.19 40.52 0.89
N LYS A 433 -44.52 39.60 1.80
CA LYS A 433 -45.78 39.23 2.46
C LYS A 433 -45.72 37.72 2.72
N GLY A 434 -46.09 37.19 3.84
CA GLY A 434 -46.83 37.54 5.04
C GLY A 434 -46.62 36.40 6.04
N LYS A 435 -46.92 36.68 7.28
CA LYS A 435 -46.87 35.76 8.44
C LYS A 435 -47.79 34.53 8.20
N ASP A 436 -47.39 33.38 8.61
CA ASP A 436 -47.86 32.60 9.77
C ASP A 436 -47.61 31.11 9.60
N GLU A 437 -47.38 30.50 10.74
CA GLU A 437 -47.51 29.08 11.13
C GLU A 437 -46.36 28.11 10.96
N PHE A 438 -45.93 27.67 12.12
CA PHE A 438 -45.19 26.48 12.45
C PHE A 438 -45.66 25.24 11.70
N ASP A 439 -44.73 24.43 11.16
CA ASP A 439 -44.64 23.03 11.55
C ASP A 439 -43.36 22.37 11.00
N ASN A 440 -42.86 21.47 11.80
CA ASN A 440 -41.78 20.54 11.63
C ASN A 440 -41.50 20.10 10.15
N ALA A 441 -40.38 20.54 9.60
CA ALA A 441 -39.79 19.86 8.45
C ALA A 441 -38.47 19.21 8.89
N VAL A 442 -38.54 17.91 9.09
CA VAL A 442 -37.41 16.98 9.04
C VAL A 442 -36.67 17.23 7.73
N MET A 443 -35.41 17.61 7.83
CA MET A 443 -34.52 17.67 6.68
C MET A 443 -34.38 16.25 6.12
N VAL A 444 -35.05 16.00 5.03
CA VAL A 444 -34.81 14.83 4.19
C VAL A 444 -33.62 15.19 3.31
N ASP A 445 -32.49 14.57 3.59
CA ASP A 445 -31.35 14.57 2.68
C ASP A 445 -31.84 14.06 1.32
N GLU A 446 -31.57 14.84 0.26
CA GLU A 446 -31.87 14.46 -1.11
C GLU A 446 -31.17 13.12 -1.43
N ALA A 447 -31.94 12.13 -1.79
CA ALA A 447 -31.46 10.83 -2.25
C ALA A 447 -30.56 10.99 -3.48
N PRO A 448 -29.40 10.34 -3.53
CA PRO A 448 -28.52 10.37 -4.71
C PRO A 448 -29.24 9.77 -5.92
N ASN A 449 -29.07 10.43 -7.02
CA ASN A 449 -29.69 10.25 -8.32
C ASN A 449 -29.60 8.79 -8.82
N MET A 450 -30.72 8.08 -8.89
CA MET A 450 -30.88 6.66 -9.23
C MET A 450 -30.53 6.31 -10.71
N MET A 451 -30.05 7.25 -11.53
CA MET A 451 -29.88 7.06 -12.98
C MET A 451 -28.61 6.32 -13.44
N ASN A 452 -27.69 5.89 -12.54
CA ASN A 452 -26.38 5.36 -12.96
C ASN A 452 -26.01 3.98 -12.40
N LYS A 453 -26.88 3.28 -11.70
CA LYS A 453 -26.57 1.96 -11.13
C LYS A 453 -26.78 0.85 -12.17
N ASP A 454 -25.76 0.01 -12.39
CA ASP A 454 -25.93 -1.19 -13.24
C ASP A 454 -26.66 -2.29 -12.46
N PRO A 455 -27.86 -2.71 -12.92
CA PRO A 455 -28.67 -3.67 -12.16
C PRO A 455 -27.97 -5.01 -11.91
N LEU A 456 -27.13 -5.46 -12.85
CA LEU A 456 -26.45 -6.75 -12.75
C LEU A 456 -25.32 -6.72 -11.72
N GLU A 457 -24.44 -5.70 -11.78
CA GLU A 457 -23.36 -5.54 -10.81
C GLU A 457 -23.91 -5.35 -9.39
N PHE A 458 -24.95 -4.50 -9.24
CA PHE A 458 -25.53 -4.23 -7.92
C PHE A 458 -26.30 -5.43 -7.34
N SER A 459 -26.95 -6.26 -8.16
CA SER A 459 -27.54 -7.51 -7.67
C SER A 459 -26.49 -8.50 -7.20
N LEU A 460 -25.36 -8.63 -7.92
CA LEU A 460 -24.23 -9.44 -7.45
C LEU A 460 -23.62 -8.88 -6.16
N TYR A 461 -23.47 -7.57 -6.03
CA TYR A 461 -22.97 -6.93 -4.80
C TYR A 461 -23.88 -7.18 -3.59
N LYS A 462 -25.19 -7.01 -3.75
CA LYS A 462 -26.15 -7.29 -2.67
C LYS A 462 -26.14 -8.76 -2.27
N THR A 463 -26.04 -9.65 -3.25
CA THR A 463 -25.90 -11.09 -3.03
C THR A 463 -24.61 -11.45 -2.26
N MET A 464 -23.47 -10.82 -2.62
CA MET A 464 -22.20 -11.02 -1.92
C MET A 464 -22.25 -10.54 -0.46
N LEU A 465 -23.02 -9.51 -0.17
CA LEU A 465 -23.18 -8.97 1.19
C LEU A 465 -24.07 -9.82 2.07
N ASN A 466 -25.14 -10.39 1.52
CA ASN A 466 -26.17 -11.10 2.28
C ASN A 466 -25.92 -12.62 2.33
N ASN A 467 -25.25 -13.20 1.34
CA ASN A 467 -25.05 -14.64 1.24
C ASN A 467 -23.57 -15.02 1.14
N PRO A 468 -22.93 -15.45 2.24
CA PRO A 468 -21.51 -15.85 2.23
C PRO A 468 -21.18 -16.97 1.24
N ASN A 469 -22.06 -17.96 1.06
CA ASN A 469 -21.83 -19.07 0.13
C ASN A 469 -21.83 -18.58 -1.32
N TYR A 470 -22.77 -17.71 -1.68
CA TYR A 470 -22.83 -17.11 -3.02
C TYR A 470 -21.70 -16.13 -3.26
N ARG A 471 -21.25 -15.42 -2.23
CA ARG A 471 -20.05 -14.59 -2.29
C ARG A 471 -18.84 -15.40 -2.74
N ASP A 472 -18.62 -16.57 -2.13
CA ASP A 472 -17.49 -17.42 -2.46
C ASP A 472 -17.58 -17.97 -3.89
N ILE A 473 -18.80 -18.32 -4.35
CA ILE A 473 -19.04 -18.72 -5.73
C ILE A 473 -18.75 -17.57 -6.71
N ILE A 474 -19.21 -16.37 -6.42
CA ILE A 474 -18.95 -15.18 -7.28
C ILE A 474 -17.45 -14.92 -7.35
N LEU A 475 -16.75 -14.87 -6.22
CA LEU A 475 -15.33 -14.56 -6.17
C LEU A 475 -14.43 -15.65 -6.75
N SER A 476 -14.85 -16.92 -6.73
CA SER A 476 -14.10 -18.02 -7.37
C SER A 476 -14.25 -18.05 -8.89
N ASN A 477 -15.36 -17.52 -9.42
CA ASN A 477 -15.66 -17.49 -10.85
C ASN A 477 -15.45 -16.13 -11.52
N THR A 478 -15.15 -15.07 -10.74
CA THR A 478 -14.91 -13.73 -11.24
C THR A 478 -13.64 -13.14 -10.65
N ASN A 479 -13.17 -12.04 -11.23
CA ASN A 479 -12.11 -11.20 -10.65
C ASN A 479 -12.54 -9.72 -10.73
N SER A 480 -11.81 -8.84 -10.08
CA SER A 480 -12.15 -7.41 -10.02
C SER A 480 -12.28 -6.72 -11.38
N ARG A 481 -11.70 -7.28 -12.45
CA ARG A 481 -11.76 -6.71 -13.81
C ARG A 481 -13.11 -6.93 -14.49
N TYR A 482 -13.88 -7.92 -14.05
CA TYR A 482 -15.21 -8.17 -14.62
C TYR A 482 -16.26 -7.11 -14.20
N PHE A 483 -16.03 -6.44 -13.07
CA PHE A 483 -16.88 -5.38 -12.54
C PHE A 483 -16.43 -4.03 -13.12
N ILE A 484 -16.83 -3.75 -14.36
CA ILE A 484 -16.28 -2.64 -15.16
C ILE A 484 -16.98 -1.31 -14.94
N LYS A 485 -18.23 -1.31 -14.44
CA LYS A 485 -19.02 -0.08 -14.28
C LYS A 485 -18.87 0.54 -12.90
N HIS A 486 -18.82 -0.28 -11.86
CA HIS A 486 -18.76 0.16 -10.47
C HIS A 486 -17.72 -0.60 -9.63
N PRO A 487 -16.44 -0.63 -10.05
CA PRO A 487 -15.38 -1.39 -9.35
C PRO A 487 -15.08 -0.87 -7.93
N ASP A 488 -15.43 0.37 -7.63
CA ASP A 488 -15.30 1.00 -6.32
C ASP A 488 -16.25 0.39 -5.28
N TYR A 489 -17.46 -0.01 -5.68
CA TYR A 489 -18.38 -0.75 -4.82
C TYR A 489 -17.89 -2.16 -4.50
N LEU A 490 -17.28 -2.85 -5.46
CA LEU A 490 -16.65 -4.14 -5.18
C LEU A 490 -15.52 -4.00 -4.15
N ASN A 491 -14.68 -2.97 -4.29
CA ASN A 491 -13.61 -2.70 -3.33
C ASN A 491 -14.17 -2.40 -1.93
N ALA A 492 -15.25 -1.62 -1.83
CA ALA A 492 -15.95 -1.36 -0.57
C ALA A 492 -16.48 -2.66 0.09
N ILE A 493 -17.02 -3.59 -0.70
CA ILE A 493 -17.53 -4.88 -0.20
C ILE A 493 -16.40 -5.79 0.28
N LEU A 494 -15.30 -5.83 -0.46
CA LEU A 494 -14.18 -6.74 -0.15
C LEU A 494 -13.31 -6.25 1.00
N TYR A 495 -13.15 -4.93 1.13
CA TYR A 495 -12.08 -4.37 1.96
C TYR A 495 -12.55 -3.42 3.05
N ARG A 496 -13.66 -2.69 2.89
CA ARG A 496 -14.26 -1.75 3.88
C ARG A 496 -13.22 -0.86 4.57
N TYR A 497 -12.52 -0.06 3.80
CA TYR A 497 -11.36 0.69 4.30
C TYR A 497 -11.71 1.95 5.10
N ASP A 498 -12.84 2.61 4.80
CA ASP A 498 -13.20 3.90 5.37
C ASP A 498 -14.72 4.11 5.51
N ALA A 499 -15.11 5.31 5.93
CA ALA A 499 -16.52 5.67 6.11
C ALA A 499 -17.28 5.77 4.78
N ASP A 500 -16.59 6.09 3.67
CA ASP A 500 -17.18 6.14 2.34
C ASP A 500 -17.49 4.73 1.83
N ASP A 501 -16.61 3.78 2.06
CA ASP A 501 -16.83 2.36 1.79
C ASP A 501 -18.01 1.81 2.61
N GLU A 502 -18.12 2.20 3.88
CA GLU A 502 -19.28 1.84 4.70
C GLU A 502 -20.58 2.46 4.17
N ALA A 503 -20.54 3.68 3.67
CA ALA A 503 -21.71 4.34 3.06
C ALA A 503 -22.16 3.61 1.79
N LYS A 504 -21.22 3.23 0.90
CA LYS A 504 -21.50 2.44 -0.29
C LYS A 504 -22.12 1.08 0.03
N VAL A 505 -21.58 0.39 1.05
CA VAL A 505 -22.14 -0.90 1.50
C VAL A 505 -23.54 -0.73 2.05
N ARG A 506 -23.83 0.29 2.85
CA ARG A 506 -25.18 0.61 3.33
C ARG A 506 -26.12 0.95 2.18
N GLU A 507 -25.66 1.74 1.24
CA GLU A 507 -26.45 2.09 0.03
C GLU A 507 -26.95 0.83 -0.69
N ILE A 508 -26.10 -0.20 -0.86
CA ILE A 508 -26.50 -1.46 -1.47
C ILE A 508 -27.49 -2.24 -0.60
N LEU A 509 -27.20 -2.34 0.71
CA LEU A 509 -27.99 -3.15 1.63
C LEU A 509 -29.42 -2.62 1.81
N PHE A 510 -29.58 -1.30 1.87
CA PHE A 510 -30.85 -0.64 2.16
C PHE A 510 -31.59 -0.13 0.91
N ASP A 511 -31.06 -0.33 -0.30
CA ASP A 511 -31.77 0.00 -1.52
C ASP A 511 -32.73 -1.16 -1.92
N ASP A 512 -34.02 -0.93 -1.76
CA ASP A 512 -35.07 -1.92 -2.06
C ASP A 512 -35.22 -2.21 -3.56
N ASN A 513 -34.68 -1.36 -4.42
CA ASN A 513 -34.68 -1.58 -5.87
C ASN A 513 -33.57 -2.50 -6.36
N ILE A 514 -32.60 -2.82 -5.51
CA ILE A 514 -31.55 -3.79 -5.79
C ILE A 514 -32.02 -5.16 -5.28
N HIS A 515 -32.22 -6.10 -6.19
CA HIS A 515 -32.69 -7.43 -5.86
C HIS A 515 -31.51 -8.39 -5.63
N GLU A 516 -31.58 -9.13 -4.53
CA GLU A 516 -30.66 -10.21 -4.23
C GLU A 516 -30.97 -11.44 -5.09
N ILE A 517 -29.93 -12.14 -5.54
CA ILE A 517 -30.05 -13.41 -6.26
C ILE A 517 -30.18 -14.53 -5.22
N THR A 518 -31.30 -15.25 -5.28
CA THR A 518 -31.65 -16.24 -4.25
C THR A 518 -31.51 -17.69 -4.72
N ASP A 519 -31.31 -17.93 -6.01
CA ASP A 519 -31.15 -19.25 -6.58
C ASP A 519 -29.86 -19.40 -7.39
N GLU A 520 -29.32 -20.61 -7.40
CA GLU A 520 -28.02 -20.91 -8.01
C GLU A 520 -28.02 -20.77 -9.52
N THR A 521 -29.13 -21.08 -10.19
CA THR A 521 -29.25 -20.95 -11.65
C THR A 521 -29.19 -19.50 -12.09
N THR A 522 -29.91 -18.62 -11.41
CA THR A 522 -29.86 -17.17 -11.66
C THR A 522 -28.48 -16.62 -11.33
N LEU A 523 -27.81 -17.11 -10.28
CA LEU A 523 -26.46 -16.72 -9.93
C LEU A 523 -25.46 -17.10 -11.02
N GLN A 524 -25.52 -18.32 -11.54
CA GLN A 524 -24.65 -18.76 -12.64
C GLN A 524 -24.87 -17.93 -13.91
N LYS A 525 -26.12 -17.62 -14.25
CA LYS A 525 -26.44 -16.72 -15.35
C LYS A 525 -25.88 -15.32 -15.15
N ALA A 526 -25.98 -14.77 -13.97
CA ALA A 526 -25.44 -13.44 -13.63
C ALA A 526 -23.91 -13.40 -13.76
N ILE A 527 -23.21 -14.42 -13.29
CA ILE A 527 -21.76 -14.56 -13.41
C ILE A 527 -21.33 -14.65 -14.88
N LEU A 528 -21.99 -15.47 -15.68
CA LEU A 528 -21.69 -15.57 -17.12
C LEU A 528 -21.94 -14.26 -17.85
N ASN A 529 -23.04 -13.56 -17.53
CA ASN A 529 -23.35 -12.27 -18.15
C ASN A 529 -22.30 -11.19 -17.85
N ILE A 530 -21.80 -11.10 -16.61
CA ILE A 530 -20.75 -10.12 -16.29
C ILE A 530 -19.42 -10.46 -16.98
N GLN A 531 -19.09 -11.74 -17.13
CA GLN A 531 -17.92 -12.18 -17.90
C GLN A 531 -18.06 -11.84 -19.38
N ILE A 532 -19.23 -12.10 -19.98
CA ILE A 532 -19.52 -11.76 -21.38
C ILE A 532 -19.38 -10.25 -21.60
N ALA A 533 -19.99 -9.44 -20.73
CA ALA A 533 -19.93 -7.98 -20.81
C ALA A 533 -18.48 -7.46 -20.75
N PHE A 534 -17.64 -8.04 -19.90
CA PHE A 534 -16.22 -7.73 -19.83
C PHE A 534 -15.50 -8.01 -21.14
N TYR A 535 -15.63 -9.23 -21.69
CA TYR A 535 -14.94 -9.59 -22.92
C TYR A 535 -15.47 -8.86 -24.16
N GLU A 536 -16.76 -8.50 -24.19
CA GLU A 536 -17.33 -7.63 -25.24
C GLU A 536 -16.78 -6.21 -25.16
N ASN A 537 -16.58 -5.69 -23.94
CA ASN A 537 -15.94 -4.39 -23.75
C ASN A 537 -14.47 -4.41 -24.16
N GLU A 538 -13.71 -5.43 -23.78
CA GLU A 538 -12.32 -5.64 -24.23
C GLU A 538 -12.22 -5.74 -25.76
N GLN A 539 -13.16 -6.43 -26.39
CA GLN A 539 -13.25 -6.52 -27.85
C GLN A 539 -13.49 -5.15 -28.49
N ARG A 540 -14.39 -4.35 -27.91
CA ARG A 540 -14.68 -2.99 -28.39
C ARG A 540 -13.45 -2.10 -28.29
N ILE A 541 -12.79 -2.07 -27.13
CA ILE A 541 -11.56 -1.29 -26.91
C ILE A 541 -10.46 -1.72 -27.88
N LEU A 542 -10.32 -3.02 -28.11
CA LEU A 542 -9.29 -3.53 -29.03
C LEU A 542 -9.59 -3.18 -30.50
N ARG A 543 -10.88 -3.12 -30.92
CA ARG A 543 -11.26 -2.70 -32.27
C ARG A 543 -10.83 -1.28 -32.60
N ASP A 544 -10.78 -0.42 -31.59
CA ASP A 544 -10.39 1.00 -31.73
C ASP A 544 -8.90 1.22 -31.48
N SER A 545 -8.11 0.16 -31.22
CA SER A 545 -6.66 0.24 -30.94
C SER A 545 -5.80 -0.12 -32.15
N ASP A 546 -4.58 0.42 -32.21
CA ASP A 546 -3.56 0.13 -33.24
C ASP A 546 -2.54 -0.93 -32.80
N LYS A 547 -2.94 -1.88 -31.93
CA LYS A 547 -2.01 -2.90 -31.40
C LYS A 547 -1.53 -3.86 -32.50
N PRO A 548 -0.24 -4.16 -32.58
CA PRO A 548 0.26 -5.29 -33.37
C PRO A 548 -0.39 -6.57 -32.82
N ASN A 549 -0.74 -7.52 -33.67
CA ASN A 549 -1.48 -8.75 -33.36
C ASN A 549 -2.98 -8.57 -32.97
N LYS A 550 -3.56 -7.42 -33.29
CA LYS A 550 -4.98 -7.12 -33.02
C LYS A 550 -5.93 -8.22 -33.52
N ILE A 551 -5.72 -8.74 -34.73
CA ILE A 551 -6.58 -9.74 -35.36
C ILE A 551 -6.57 -11.04 -34.53
N GLU A 552 -5.40 -11.54 -34.16
CA GLU A 552 -5.26 -12.77 -33.38
C GLU A 552 -5.93 -12.64 -31.98
N ILE A 553 -5.79 -11.48 -31.34
CA ILE A 553 -6.42 -11.23 -30.04
C ILE A 553 -7.94 -11.13 -30.19
N LEU A 554 -8.43 -10.48 -31.24
CA LEU A 554 -9.87 -10.41 -31.53
C LEU A 554 -10.50 -11.77 -31.79
N GLU A 555 -9.82 -12.67 -32.50
CA GLU A 555 -10.26 -14.05 -32.71
C GLU A 555 -10.35 -14.83 -31.39
N LYS A 556 -9.35 -14.70 -30.52
CA LYS A 556 -9.36 -15.32 -29.18
C LYS A 556 -10.52 -14.80 -28.32
N LEU A 557 -10.76 -13.49 -28.33
CA LEU A 557 -11.87 -12.89 -27.59
C LEU A 557 -13.23 -13.35 -28.13
N LEU A 558 -13.39 -13.43 -29.46
CA LEU A 558 -14.60 -13.96 -30.09
C LEU A 558 -14.87 -15.41 -29.70
N PHE A 559 -13.83 -16.24 -29.65
CA PHE A 559 -13.94 -17.64 -29.20
C PHE A 559 -14.44 -17.72 -27.75
N ILE A 560 -13.82 -16.95 -26.84
CA ILE A 560 -14.20 -16.90 -25.41
C ILE A 560 -15.67 -16.45 -25.27
N ILE A 561 -16.04 -15.36 -25.94
CA ILE A 561 -17.44 -14.82 -25.89
C ILE A 561 -18.43 -15.87 -26.39
N LYS A 562 -18.12 -16.56 -27.49
CA LYS A 562 -18.97 -17.59 -28.05
C LYS A 562 -19.14 -18.79 -27.10
N ASP A 563 -18.06 -19.20 -26.44
CA ASP A 563 -18.09 -20.29 -25.46
C ASP A 563 -18.95 -19.92 -24.25
N LEU A 564 -18.73 -18.73 -23.65
CA LEU A 564 -19.53 -18.24 -22.53
C LEU A 564 -21.03 -18.12 -22.88
N LYS A 565 -21.36 -17.61 -24.08
CA LYS A 565 -22.75 -17.55 -24.56
C LYS A 565 -23.35 -18.96 -24.76
N THR A 566 -22.56 -19.92 -25.18
CA THR A 566 -23.00 -21.31 -25.29
C THR A 566 -23.26 -21.94 -23.93
N GLN A 567 -22.43 -21.63 -22.94
CA GLN A 567 -22.65 -22.06 -21.54
C GLN A 567 -23.94 -21.41 -20.98
N LEU A 568 -24.11 -20.10 -21.19
CA LEU A 568 -25.31 -19.38 -20.76
C LEU A 568 -26.58 -19.96 -21.35
N TYR A 569 -26.55 -20.43 -22.59
CA TYR A 569 -27.71 -21.03 -23.27
C TYR A 569 -28.05 -22.44 -22.76
N LYS A 570 -27.11 -23.13 -22.11
CA LYS A 570 -27.29 -24.48 -21.56
C LYS A 570 -27.87 -24.48 -20.14
N ILE A 571 -27.83 -23.35 -19.45
CA ILE A 571 -28.39 -23.14 -18.12
C ILE A 571 -29.79 -22.54 -18.26
#